data_1ac6dce9096a4b371fa9ac59158a5c9b
#
_entry.id   1ac6dce9096a4b371fa9ac59158a5c9b
#
_cell.length_a   1.000
_cell.length_b   1.000
_cell.length_c   1.000
_cell.angle_alpha   90.00
_cell.angle_beta   90.00
_cell.angle_gamma   90.00
#
_symmetry.space_group_name_H-M   'P 1'
#
loop_
_entity.id
_entity.type
_entity.pdbx_description
1 polymer ?
#
loop_
_entity_poly.entity_id
_entity_poly.type
_entity_poly.pdbx_seq_one_letter_code
_entity_poly.pdbx_strand_id
1 'polypeptide(L)'
;MCIRDRGWDYPQTSLVCALAHERPHGGVAHQFFMPEGPLAILPLPGDRASIVWTEERGRAETIQGLDEEDYLAVLRPRFGDFLGAIRLEGRRYAYPLGLSLAERWVAPRVALAGDAAHGIHPLAGQGLNLGLRDVAALAEVLAAARRRGQDLGGIDVLGAYQRWRRFDTAVLAAATDGLNRLFSNDNPVLRLGRDLGLGIVNRLPPVRRALIAEAAGLSGDLPALLRGRRP
;
A
#
# COMPACT_ATOMS: atom_id res chain seq x y z
N MET A 1 -20.60 5.69 -18.20
CA MET A 1 -19.37 5.01 -18.65
C MET A 1 -19.25 3.75 -17.81
N CYS A 2 -19.38 2.57 -18.39
CA CYS A 2 -19.10 1.34 -17.66
C CYS A 2 -17.58 1.18 -17.59
N ILE A 3 -17.00 1.40 -16.41
CA ILE A 3 -15.61 1.07 -16.13
C ILE A 3 -15.62 -0.43 -15.84
N ARG A 4 -14.90 -1.19 -16.64
CA ARG A 4 -14.67 -2.60 -16.39
C ARG A 4 -13.35 -2.72 -15.66
N ASP A 5 -13.37 -3.32 -14.47
CA ASP A 5 -12.19 -3.56 -13.67
C ASP A 5 -11.73 -5.01 -13.84
N ARG A 6 -10.43 -5.22 -13.86
CA ARG A 6 -9.82 -6.52 -13.64
C ARG A 6 -9.32 -6.57 -12.22
N GLY A 7 -9.72 -7.59 -11.50
CA GLY A 7 -9.31 -7.73 -10.12
C GLY A 7 -9.81 -9.01 -9.50
N TRP A 8 -9.44 -9.18 -8.25
CA TRP A 8 -9.90 -10.26 -7.38
C TRP A 8 -9.90 -9.81 -5.94
N ASP A 9 -10.76 -10.45 -5.15
CA ASP A 9 -10.75 -10.30 -3.71
C ASP A 9 -9.73 -11.26 -3.08
N TYR A 10 -9.01 -10.77 -2.10
CA TYR A 10 -8.22 -11.64 -1.24
C TYR A 10 -9.13 -12.25 -0.16
N PRO A 11 -8.85 -13.49 0.32
CA PRO A 11 -9.57 -14.07 1.45
C PRO A 11 -9.16 -13.41 2.78
N GLN A 12 -8.77 -12.15 2.76
CA GLN A 12 -8.18 -11.40 3.85
C GLN A 12 -8.94 -10.10 4.10
N THR A 13 -8.94 -9.66 5.37
CA THR A 13 -9.48 -8.37 5.82
C THR A 13 -8.45 -7.70 6.72
N SER A 14 -8.20 -6.41 6.54
CA SER A 14 -7.36 -5.62 7.43
C SER A 14 -8.19 -4.99 8.53
N LEU A 15 -7.81 -5.26 9.78
CA LEU A 15 -8.30 -4.61 10.98
C LEU A 15 -7.42 -3.40 11.26
N VAL A 16 -8.03 -2.22 11.40
CA VAL A 16 -7.32 -0.95 11.58
C VAL A 16 -7.83 -0.25 12.82
N CYS A 17 -6.92 0.13 13.70
CA CYS A 17 -7.22 0.97 14.85
C CYS A 17 -5.99 1.76 15.30
N ALA A 18 -6.21 2.76 16.15
CA ALA A 18 -5.15 3.42 16.88
C ALA A 18 -4.97 2.76 18.27
N LEU A 19 -3.74 2.72 18.71
CA LEU A 19 -3.34 2.25 20.04
C LEU A 19 -2.52 3.34 20.72
N ALA A 20 -2.74 3.52 22.03
CA ALA A 20 -1.78 4.17 22.89
C ALA A 20 -0.89 3.10 23.52
N HIS A 21 0.38 3.43 23.78
CA HIS A 21 1.38 2.51 24.33
C HIS A 21 2.26 3.20 25.37
N GLU A 22 2.95 2.39 26.18
CA GLU A 22 3.68 2.88 27.36
C GLU A 22 5.06 3.43 27.01
N ARG A 23 5.77 2.83 26.03
CA ARG A 23 7.16 3.16 25.71
C ARG A 23 7.24 3.89 24.38
N PRO A 24 8.12 4.90 24.22
CA PRO A 24 8.22 5.65 22.99
C PRO A 24 8.62 4.78 21.79
N HIS A 25 7.92 4.94 20.66
CA HIS A 25 8.20 4.22 19.41
C HIS A 25 9.42 4.74 18.64
N GLY A 26 10.00 5.88 19.04
CA GLY A 26 11.18 6.46 18.37
C GLY A 26 10.98 6.83 16.90
N GLY A 27 9.74 6.97 16.44
CA GLY A 27 9.43 7.22 15.02
C GLY A 27 9.62 6.00 14.10
N VAL A 28 9.82 4.81 14.66
CA VAL A 28 10.06 3.58 13.89
C VAL A 28 8.75 2.90 13.55
N ALA A 29 8.52 2.62 12.26
CA ALA A 29 7.45 1.74 11.80
C ALA A 29 7.93 0.29 11.82
N HIS A 30 7.07 -0.63 12.27
CA HIS A 30 7.34 -2.07 12.29
C HIS A 30 6.35 -2.79 11.38
N GLN A 31 6.82 -3.82 10.69
CA GLN A 31 5.97 -4.71 9.91
C GLN A 31 6.37 -6.16 10.15
N PHE A 32 5.42 -6.94 10.64
CA PHE A 32 5.57 -8.37 10.87
C PHE A 32 4.81 -9.13 9.80
N PHE A 33 5.44 -10.12 9.21
CA PHE A 33 4.81 -11.02 8.24
C PHE A 33 4.40 -12.30 8.96
N MET A 34 3.11 -12.52 9.03
CA MET A 34 2.50 -13.70 9.65
C MET A 34 1.78 -14.54 8.59
N PRO A 35 1.49 -15.81 8.87
CA PRO A 35 0.85 -16.72 7.90
C PRO A 35 -0.48 -16.20 7.35
N GLU A 36 -1.29 -15.60 8.22
CA GLU A 36 -2.61 -15.06 7.86
C GLU A 36 -2.51 -13.73 7.11
N GLY A 37 -1.41 -13.00 7.29
CA GLY A 37 -1.15 -11.71 6.67
C GLY A 37 -0.26 -10.80 7.51
N PRO A 38 0.14 -9.64 6.99
CA PRO A 38 1.01 -8.72 7.70
C PRO A 38 0.29 -7.96 8.82
N LEU A 39 1.06 -7.67 9.89
CA LEU A 39 0.74 -6.67 10.89
C LEU A 39 1.72 -5.50 10.75
N ALA A 40 1.22 -4.32 10.39
CA ALA A 40 1.99 -3.08 10.42
C ALA A 40 1.65 -2.28 11.68
N ILE A 41 2.68 -1.73 12.33
CA ILE A 41 2.58 -0.83 13.48
C ILE A 41 3.24 0.49 13.06
N LEU A 42 2.44 1.53 12.89
CA LEU A 42 2.84 2.79 12.30
C LEU A 42 2.84 3.89 13.36
N PRO A 43 3.95 4.61 13.57
CA PRO A 43 4.04 5.64 14.61
C PRO A 43 3.10 6.81 14.32
N LEU A 44 2.37 7.25 15.35
CA LEU A 44 1.57 8.45 15.37
C LEU A 44 2.18 9.48 16.34
N PRO A 45 1.79 10.76 16.27
CA PRO A 45 2.26 11.76 17.25
C PRO A 45 1.96 11.36 18.69
N GLY A 46 2.95 11.55 19.59
CA GLY A 46 2.91 11.08 20.97
C GLY A 46 3.16 9.57 21.07
N ASP A 47 2.83 8.97 22.21
CA ASP A 47 2.99 7.54 22.45
C ASP A 47 1.79 6.76 21.89
N ARG A 48 1.60 6.87 20.59
CA ARG A 48 0.49 6.26 19.84
C ARG A 48 0.98 5.59 18.56
N ALA A 49 0.28 4.56 18.15
CA ALA A 49 0.52 3.87 16.89
C ALA A 49 -0.80 3.54 16.20
N SER A 50 -0.83 3.61 14.88
CA SER A 50 -1.87 2.97 14.08
C SER A 50 -1.43 1.57 13.72
N ILE A 51 -2.33 0.61 13.86
CA ILE A 51 -2.09 -0.75 13.35
C ILE A 51 -2.91 -1.00 12.09
N VAL A 52 -2.32 -1.77 11.18
CA VAL A 52 -2.99 -2.39 10.04
C VAL A 52 -2.70 -3.89 10.15
N TRP A 53 -3.67 -4.61 10.67
CA TRP A 53 -3.55 -6.01 11.00
C TRP A 53 -4.39 -6.84 10.04
N THR A 54 -3.74 -7.62 9.20
CA THR A 54 -4.38 -8.46 8.20
C THR A 54 -4.59 -9.87 8.73
N GLU A 55 -5.82 -10.34 8.63
CA GLU A 55 -6.25 -11.69 9.02
C GLU A 55 -7.11 -12.31 7.91
N GLU A 56 -7.30 -13.62 7.96
CA GLU A 56 -8.30 -14.30 7.16
C GLU A 56 -9.70 -13.73 7.46
N ARG A 57 -10.54 -13.60 6.42
CA ARG A 57 -11.81 -12.83 6.47
C ARG A 57 -12.71 -13.26 7.63
N GLY A 58 -12.98 -14.56 7.77
CA GLY A 58 -13.88 -15.05 8.83
C GLY A 58 -13.33 -14.81 10.23
N ARG A 59 -12.01 -14.94 10.39
CA ARG A 59 -11.32 -14.64 11.65
C ARG A 59 -11.33 -13.15 11.95
N ALA A 60 -11.09 -12.29 10.96
CA ALA A 60 -11.15 -10.84 11.11
C ALA A 60 -12.55 -10.37 11.56
N GLU A 61 -13.61 -10.95 10.99
CA GLU A 61 -15.00 -10.67 11.41
C GLU A 61 -15.23 -11.04 12.87
N THR A 62 -14.76 -12.22 13.29
CA THR A 62 -14.83 -12.67 14.68
C THR A 62 -14.08 -11.70 15.62
N ILE A 63 -12.84 -11.35 15.29
CA ILE A 63 -12.00 -10.43 16.08
C ILE A 63 -12.62 -9.03 16.15
N GLN A 64 -13.20 -8.55 15.05
CA GLN A 64 -13.87 -7.25 15.03
C GLN A 64 -15.08 -7.17 15.95
N GLY A 65 -15.74 -8.30 16.19
CA GLY A 65 -16.89 -8.42 17.08
C GLY A 65 -16.57 -8.55 18.58
N LEU A 66 -15.30 -8.77 18.94
CA LEU A 66 -14.85 -8.89 20.34
C LEU A 66 -15.01 -7.56 21.08
N ASP A 67 -15.16 -7.61 22.39
CA ASP A 67 -15.01 -6.41 23.22
C ASP A 67 -13.54 -5.92 23.24
N GLU A 68 -13.27 -4.85 23.99
CA GLU A 68 -11.93 -4.24 23.99
C GLU A 68 -10.88 -5.14 24.64
N GLU A 69 -11.24 -5.80 25.75
CA GLU A 69 -10.32 -6.63 26.52
C GLU A 69 -9.91 -7.86 25.71
N ASP A 70 -10.88 -8.57 25.16
CA ASP A 70 -10.66 -9.76 24.33
C ASP A 70 -9.93 -9.42 23.02
N TYR A 71 -10.25 -8.28 22.40
CA TYR A 71 -9.52 -7.80 21.21
C TYR A 71 -8.04 -7.59 21.53
N LEU A 72 -7.73 -6.90 22.62
CA LEU A 72 -6.36 -6.69 23.05
C LEU A 72 -5.66 -7.98 23.48
N ALA A 73 -6.38 -8.94 24.09
CA ALA A 73 -5.84 -10.24 24.44
C ALA A 73 -5.39 -11.03 23.18
N VAL A 74 -6.15 -10.96 22.09
CA VAL A 74 -5.79 -11.57 20.80
C VAL A 74 -4.68 -10.82 20.08
N LEU A 75 -4.62 -9.49 20.21
CA LEU A 75 -3.62 -8.65 19.55
C LEU A 75 -2.24 -8.74 20.22
N ARG A 76 -2.16 -8.70 21.55
CA ARG A 76 -0.90 -8.64 22.30
C ARG A 76 0.16 -9.66 21.90
N PRO A 77 -0.14 -10.95 21.70
CA PRO A 77 0.87 -11.92 21.28
C PRO A 77 1.49 -11.63 19.90
N ARG A 78 0.76 -10.91 19.05
CA ARG A 78 1.21 -10.50 17.71
C ARG A 78 1.95 -9.17 17.73
N PHE A 79 1.49 -8.27 18.58
CA PHE A 79 2.08 -6.94 18.73
C PHE A 79 3.44 -7.00 19.43
N GLY A 80 3.58 -7.87 20.43
CA GLY A 80 4.80 -8.00 21.25
C GLY A 80 4.88 -6.95 22.34
N ASP A 81 5.92 -7.06 23.18
CA ASP A 81 6.08 -6.27 24.42
C ASP A 81 7.01 -5.05 24.27
N PHE A 82 7.52 -4.79 23.05
CA PHE A 82 8.57 -3.78 22.84
C PHE A 82 8.10 -2.34 23.10
N LEU A 83 6.80 -2.04 22.93
CA LEU A 83 6.20 -0.75 23.27
C LEU A 83 5.50 -0.75 24.66
N GLY A 84 5.62 -1.83 25.43
CA GLY A 84 5.00 -1.98 26.74
C GLY A 84 3.49 -2.22 26.67
N ALA A 85 2.77 -1.78 27.72
CA ALA A 85 1.32 -1.92 27.77
C ALA A 85 0.64 -1.13 26.66
N ILE A 86 -0.39 -1.74 26.05
CA ILE A 86 -1.19 -1.14 24.97
C ILE A 86 -2.65 -1.02 25.40
N ARG A 87 -3.31 0.02 24.89
CA ARG A 87 -4.75 0.24 25.03
C ARG A 87 -5.34 0.74 23.72
N LEU A 88 -6.58 0.41 23.43
CA LEU A 88 -7.27 0.94 22.26
C LEU A 88 -7.51 2.46 22.39
N GLU A 89 -7.43 3.16 21.26
CA GLU A 89 -7.76 4.57 21.15
C GLU A 89 -8.69 4.80 19.94
N GLY A 90 -9.92 5.21 20.24
CA GLY A 90 -10.93 5.44 19.21
C GLY A 90 -11.61 4.17 18.68
N ARG A 91 -12.01 4.21 17.42
CA ARG A 91 -12.79 3.14 16.79
C ARG A 91 -11.90 2.13 16.06
N ARG A 92 -12.41 0.91 15.98
CA ARG A 92 -11.85 -0.15 15.13
C ARG A 92 -12.57 -0.17 13.78
N TYR A 93 -11.82 -0.41 12.71
CA TYR A 93 -12.34 -0.51 11.35
C TYR A 93 -11.88 -1.82 10.72
N ALA A 94 -12.68 -2.35 9.81
CA ALA A 94 -12.36 -3.55 9.05
C ALA A 94 -12.51 -3.25 7.55
N TYR A 95 -11.49 -3.59 6.76
CA TYR A 95 -11.43 -3.35 5.33
C TYR A 95 -11.15 -4.67 4.60
N PRO A 96 -12.10 -5.22 3.85
CA PRO A 96 -11.84 -6.34 2.95
C PRO A 96 -10.76 -5.97 1.95
N LEU A 97 -9.82 -6.87 1.70
CA LEU A 97 -8.71 -6.61 0.79
C LEU A 97 -9.02 -7.15 -0.61
N GLY A 98 -8.63 -6.39 -1.61
CA GLY A 98 -8.78 -6.75 -3.00
C GLY A 98 -7.74 -6.06 -3.88
N LEU A 99 -7.62 -6.53 -5.11
CA LEU A 99 -6.90 -5.85 -6.18
C LEU A 99 -7.92 -5.49 -7.24
N SER A 100 -7.93 -4.23 -7.67
CA SER A 100 -8.73 -3.78 -8.80
C SER A 100 -7.90 -2.90 -9.72
N LEU A 101 -7.98 -3.16 -11.02
CA LEU A 101 -7.30 -2.38 -12.05
C LEU A 101 -8.32 -2.03 -13.13
N ALA A 102 -8.60 -0.74 -13.31
CA ALA A 102 -9.48 -0.29 -14.37
C ALA A 102 -8.90 -0.65 -15.75
N GLU A 103 -9.70 -1.24 -16.64
CA GLU A 103 -9.26 -1.57 -17.99
C GLU A 103 -8.96 -0.30 -18.79
N ARG A 104 -9.70 0.76 -18.55
CA ARG A 104 -9.52 2.08 -19.15
C ARG A 104 -9.49 3.15 -18.08
N TRP A 105 -8.42 3.91 -18.08
CA TRP A 105 -8.26 5.02 -17.12
C TRP A 105 -8.78 6.34 -17.67
N VAL A 106 -8.98 6.43 -18.97
CA VAL A 106 -9.38 7.67 -19.63
C VAL A 106 -10.55 7.47 -20.58
N ALA A 107 -11.37 8.51 -20.68
CA ALA A 107 -12.38 8.71 -21.70
C ALA A 107 -12.39 10.21 -22.10
N PRO A 108 -13.10 10.64 -23.14
CA PRO A 108 -13.20 12.06 -23.44
C PRO A 108 -13.60 12.87 -22.21
N ARG A 109 -12.75 13.81 -21.81
CA ARG A 109 -12.90 14.70 -20.64
C ARG A 109 -12.92 14.01 -19.26
N VAL A 110 -12.53 12.75 -19.17
CA VAL A 110 -12.47 11.98 -17.92
C VAL A 110 -11.13 11.28 -17.79
N ALA A 111 -10.50 11.41 -16.62
CA ALA A 111 -9.33 10.63 -16.23
C ALA A 111 -9.52 10.08 -14.81
N LEU A 112 -9.21 8.80 -14.62
CA LEU A 112 -9.17 8.16 -13.31
C LEU A 112 -7.75 8.28 -12.74
N ALA A 113 -7.62 8.47 -11.43
CA ALA A 113 -6.37 8.53 -10.71
C ALA A 113 -6.51 7.88 -9.33
N GLY A 114 -5.42 7.35 -8.79
CA GLY A 114 -5.41 6.66 -7.50
C GLY A 114 -6.33 5.44 -7.48
N ASP A 115 -7.00 5.19 -6.37
CA ASP A 115 -7.84 4.01 -6.16
C ASP A 115 -9.00 3.88 -7.17
N ALA A 116 -9.42 4.98 -7.80
CA ALA A 116 -10.40 4.95 -8.88
C ALA A 116 -9.85 4.28 -10.16
N ALA A 117 -8.53 4.26 -10.35
CA ALA A 117 -7.85 3.61 -11.46
C ALA A 117 -7.25 2.25 -11.05
N HIS A 118 -6.82 2.12 -9.81
CA HIS A 118 -6.13 0.95 -9.28
C HIS A 118 -6.22 0.85 -7.76
N GLY A 119 -6.93 -0.12 -7.26
CA GLY A 119 -6.88 -0.54 -5.85
C GLY A 119 -5.82 -1.64 -5.72
N ILE A 120 -4.77 -1.42 -4.94
CA ILE A 120 -3.70 -2.41 -4.71
C ILE A 120 -3.69 -2.90 -3.26
N HIS A 121 -3.12 -4.08 -3.03
CA HIS A 121 -2.95 -4.59 -1.67
C HIS A 121 -2.16 -3.58 -0.81
N PRO A 122 -2.60 -3.27 0.43
CA PRO A 122 -1.98 -2.25 1.29
C PRO A 122 -0.59 -2.64 1.81
N LEU A 123 -0.01 -3.71 1.32
CA LEU A 123 1.35 -4.13 1.65
C LEU A 123 2.32 -2.96 1.40
N ALA A 124 3.04 -2.56 2.42
CA ALA A 124 3.97 -1.41 2.40
C ALA A 124 3.34 -0.03 2.14
N GLY A 125 2.01 0.14 2.23
CA GLY A 125 1.34 1.45 2.17
C GLY A 125 1.49 2.22 0.85
N GLN A 126 1.67 1.54 -0.28
CA GLN A 126 2.02 2.18 -1.57
C GLN A 126 0.83 2.82 -2.31
N GLY A 127 -0.42 2.56 -1.91
CA GLY A 127 -1.61 3.07 -2.62
C GLY A 127 -1.61 4.60 -2.77
N LEU A 128 -1.41 5.32 -1.66
CA LEU A 128 -1.35 6.79 -1.68
C LEU A 128 -0.19 7.31 -2.54
N ASN A 129 1.00 6.72 -2.43
CA ASN A 129 2.17 7.12 -3.20
C ASN A 129 1.92 6.96 -4.71
N LEU A 130 1.26 5.88 -5.10
CA LEU A 130 0.90 5.62 -6.49
C LEU A 130 -0.12 6.65 -7.00
N GLY A 131 -1.14 6.97 -6.18
CA GLY A 131 -2.13 8.01 -6.49
C GLY A 131 -1.51 9.40 -6.62
N LEU A 132 -0.56 9.77 -5.76
CA LEU A 132 0.17 11.04 -5.88
C LEU A 132 1.02 11.11 -7.16
N ARG A 133 1.64 10.00 -7.57
CA ARG A 133 2.33 9.91 -8.88
C ARG A 133 1.37 10.10 -10.04
N ASP A 134 0.15 9.58 -9.96
CA ASP A 134 -0.86 9.77 -11.01
C ASP A 134 -1.27 11.23 -11.12
N VAL A 135 -1.55 11.88 -10.00
CA VAL A 135 -1.90 13.32 -9.97
C VAL A 135 -0.76 14.16 -10.55
N ALA A 136 0.49 13.87 -10.19
CA ALA A 136 1.65 14.59 -10.70
C ALA A 136 1.85 14.38 -12.20
N ALA A 137 1.70 13.16 -12.71
CA ALA A 137 1.80 12.85 -14.14
C ALA A 137 0.66 13.49 -14.94
N LEU A 138 -0.58 13.43 -14.43
CA LEU A 138 -1.73 14.08 -15.07
C LEU A 138 -1.51 15.60 -15.15
N ALA A 139 -1.05 16.24 -14.05
CA ALA A 139 -0.74 17.67 -14.03
C ALA A 139 0.30 18.04 -15.09
N GLU A 140 1.37 17.25 -15.23
CA GLU A 140 2.44 17.49 -16.22
C GLU A 140 1.91 17.37 -17.66
N VAL A 141 1.14 16.31 -17.95
CA VAL A 141 0.53 16.11 -19.27
C VAL A 141 -0.41 17.25 -19.62
N LEU A 142 -1.27 17.68 -18.70
CA LEU A 142 -2.21 18.78 -18.92
C LEU A 142 -1.49 20.12 -19.08
N ALA A 143 -0.45 20.42 -18.29
CA ALA A 143 0.34 21.63 -18.41
C ALA A 143 1.06 21.69 -19.77
N ALA A 144 1.62 20.57 -20.22
CA ALA A 144 2.24 20.46 -21.54
C ALA A 144 1.24 20.65 -22.69
N ALA A 145 0.05 20.07 -22.58
CA ALA A 145 -1.03 20.23 -23.55
C ALA A 145 -1.50 21.69 -23.63
N ARG A 146 -1.68 22.34 -22.47
CA ARG A 146 -2.06 23.76 -22.38
C ARG A 146 -1.04 24.68 -23.09
N ARG A 147 0.26 24.44 -22.87
CA ARG A 147 1.32 25.22 -23.54
C ARG A 147 1.29 25.06 -25.07
N ARG A 148 0.81 23.93 -25.57
CA ARG A 148 0.67 23.65 -27.00
C ARG A 148 -0.68 24.05 -27.58
N GLY A 149 -1.59 24.66 -26.78
CA GLY A 149 -2.94 25.02 -27.22
C GLY A 149 -3.85 23.84 -27.53
N GLN A 150 -3.56 22.64 -27.00
CA GLN A 150 -4.36 21.43 -27.20
C GLN A 150 -5.59 21.39 -26.31
N ASP A 151 -6.64 20.66 -26.73
CA ASP A 151 -7.79 20.39 -25.86
C ASP A 151 -7.35 19.48 -24.70
N LEU A 152 -7.42 19.99 -23.46
CA LEU A 152 -7.02 19.28 -22.27
C LEU A 152 -7.86 18.00 -22.02
N GLY A 153 -9.10 17.98 -22.50
CA GLY A 153 -10.01 16.83 -22.41
C GLY A 153 -9.90 15.85 -23.60
N GLY A 154 -9.02 16.15 -24.56
CA GLY A 154 -8.79 15.30 -25.70
C GLY A 154 -8.26 13.91 -25.33
N ILE A 155 -8.74 12.89 -26.03
CA ILE A 155 -8.38 11.49 -25.71
C ILE A 155 -6.88 11.19 -25.98
N ASP A 156 -6.26 11.91 -26.90
CA ASP A 156 -4.84 11.85 -27.21
C ASP A 156 -3.99 12.39 -26.04
N VAL A 157 -4.41 13.51 -25.45
CA VAL A 157 -3.77 14.12 -24.29
C VAL A 157 -3.92 13.25 -23.06
N LEU A 158 -5.15 12.86 -22.72
CA LEU A 158 -5.41 11.99 -21.58
C LEU A 158 -4.81 10.58 -21.77
N GLY A 159 -4.76 10.09 -23.00
CA GLY A 159 -4.11 8.83 -23.35
C GLY A 159 -2.59 8.82 -23.09
N ALA A 160 -1.92 9.98 -23.17
CA ALA A 160 -0.51 10.08 -22.79
C ALA A 160 -0.31 9.83 -21.30
N TYR A 161 -1.17 10.38 -20.44
CA TYR A 161 -1.19 10.09 -19.00
C TYR A 161 -1.38 8.59 -18.72
N GLN A 162 -2.40 7.96 -19.34
CA GLN A 162 -2.66 6.52 -19.15
C GLN A 162 -1.46 5.66 -19.57
N ARG A 163 -0.83 5.94 -20.72
CA ARG A 163 0.36 5.18 -21.18
C ARG A 163 1.51 5.32 -20.22
N TRP A 164 1.76 6.51 -19.69
CA TRP A 164 2.83 6.76 -18.75
C TRP A 164 2.65 5.99 -17.45
N ARG A 165 1.45 6.01 -16.88
CA ARG A 165 1.23 5.50 -15.55
C ARG A 165 0.92 4.00 -15.48
N ARG A 166 0.29 3.48 -16.53
CA ARG A 166 -0.25 2.11 -16.50
C ARG A 166 0.81 1.04 -16.33
N PHE A 167 1.98 1.21 -16.92
CA PHE A 167 3.07 0.23 -16.80
C PHE A 167 3.61 0.17 -15.36
N ASP A 168 3.97 1.32 -14.78
CA ASP A 168 4.46 1.41 -13.40
C ASP A 168 3.47 0.79 -12.41
N THR A 169 2.19 1.12 -12.58
CA THR A 169 1.10 0.60 -11.74
C THR A 169 0.97 -0.92 -11.88
N ALA A 170 1.03 -1.45 -13.08
CA ALA A 170 0.94 -2.89 -13.30
C ALA A 170 2.12 -3.65 -12.68
N VAL A 171 3.33 -3.11 -12.78
CA VAL A 171 4.53 -3.68 -12.15
C VAL A 171 4.40 -3.67 -10.63
N LEU A 172 3.97 -2.55 -10.04
CA LEU A 172 3.80 -2.45 -8.59
C LEU A 172 2.68 -3.37 -8.08
N ALA A 173 1.55 -3.44 -8.79
CA ALA A 173 0.45 -4.35 -8.47
C ALA A 173 0.90 -5.82 -8.48
N ALA A 174 1.64 -6.23 -9.51
CA ALA A 174 2.18 -7.58 -9.61
C ALA A 174 3.22 -7.86 -8.50
N ALA A 175 4.06 -6.88 -8.16
CA ALA A 175 5.05 -7.01 -7.10
C ALA A 175 4.38 -7.15 -5.72
N THR A 176 3.38 -6.32 -5.41
CA THR A 176 2.65 -6.39 -4.13
C THR A 176 1.83 -7.66 -4.00
N ASP A 177 1.17 -8.12 -5.07
CA ASP A 177 0.46 -9.40 -5.09
C ASP A 177 1.42 -10.59 -4.91
N GLY A 178 2.54 -10.59 -5.63
CA GLY A 178 3.56 -11.62 -5.50
C GLY A 178 4.17 -11.67 -4.09
N LEU A 179 4.47 -10.51 -3.51
CA LEU A 179 4.95 -10.43 -2.13
C LEU A 179 3.89 -10.91 -1.13
N ASN A 180 2.61 -10.49 -1.29
CA ASN A 180 1.56 -10.97 -0.42
C ASN A 180 1.47 -12.51 -0.45
N ARG A 181 1.43 -13.11 -1.62
CA ARG A 181 1.39 -14.58 -1.76
C ARG A 181 2.63 -15.27 -1.20
N LEU A 182 3.82 -14.67 -1.35
CA LEU A 182 5.07 -15.23 -0.83
C LEU A 182 5.13 -15.17 0.70
N PHE A 183 4.59 -14.12 1.31
CA PHE A 183 4.69 -13.89 2.75
C PHE A 183 3.49 -14.41 3.55
N SER A 184 2.31 -14.56 2.92
CA SER A 184 1.08 -15.09 3.55
C SER A 184 0.92 -16.56 3.24
N ASN A 185 1.88 -17.40 3.66
CA ASN A 185 1.79 -18.86 3.57
C ASN A 185 2.73 -19.53 4.57
N ASP A 186 2.41 -20.79 4.91
CA ASP A 186 3.16 -21.63 5.87
C ASP A 186 4.06 -22.68 5.21
N ASN A 187 4.26 -22.61 3.89
CA ASN A 187 5.12 -23.57 3.21
C ASN A 187 6.58 -23.44 3.69
N PRO A 188 7.17 -24.49 4.31
CA PRO A 188 8.48 -24.41 4.92
C PRO A 188 9.61 -24.14 3.89
N VAL A 189 9.45 -24.60 2.66
CA VAL A 189 10.44 -24.38 1.58
C VAL A 189 10.43 -22.92 1.14
N LEU A 190 9.24 -22.33 0.94
CA LEU A 190 9.08 -20.91 0.60
C LEU A 190 9.58 -20.02 1.73
N ARG A 191 9.31 -20.40 2.98
CA ARG A 191 9.78 -19.70 4.17
C ARG A 191 11.33 -19.67 4.23
N LEU A 192 11.98 -20.81 4.05
CA LEU A 192 13.45 -20.89 4.02
C LEU A 192 14.02 -20.04 2.87
N GLY A 193 13.46 -20.15 1.67
CA GLY A 193 13.88 -19.36 0.50
C GLY A 193 13.74 -17.86 0.71
N ARG A 194 12.63 -17.42 1.33
CA ARG A 194 12.36 -16.03 1.70
C ARG A 194 13.38 -15.50 2.72
N ASP A 195 13.63 -16.26 3.78
CA ASP A 195 14.52 -15.84 4.86
C ASP A 195 15.99 -15.75 4.35
N LEU A 196 16.41 -16.69 3.51
CA LEU A 196 17.70 -16.61 2.82
C LEU A 196 17.77 -15.42 1.86
N GLY A 197 16.73 -15.18 1.06
CA GLY A 197 16.65 -14.06 0.12
C GLY A 197 16.74 -12.71 0.82
N LEU A 198 15.98 -12.52 1.90
CA LEU A 198 16.07 -11.31 2.72
C LEU A 198 17.44 -11.14 3.37
N GLY A 199 18.05 -12.23 3.84
CA GLY A 199 19.41 -12.22 4.39
C GLY A 199 20.45 -11.76 3.36
N ILE A 200 20.35 -12.23 2.11
CA ILE A 200 21.20 -11.81 1.01
C ILE A 200 20.99 -10.34 0.67
N VAL A 201 19.74 -9.91 0.49
CA VAL A 201 19.39 -8.50 0.19
C VAL A 201 19.95 -7.57 1.28
N ASN A 202 19.84 -7.95 2.54
CA ASN A 202 20.33 -7.14 3.65
C ASN A 202 21.87 -6.99 3.65
N ARG A 203 22.58 -7.99 3.14
CA ARG A 203 24.06 -7.99 3.00
C ARG A 203 24.55 -7.26 1.77
N LEU A 204 23.69 -6.91 0.82
CA LEU A 204 24.03 -6.22 -0.43
C LEU A 204 23.54 -4.75 -0.41
N PRO A 205 24.38 -3.79 0.06
CA PRO A 205 23.97 -2.39 0.21
C PRO A 205 23.43 -1.75 -1.08
N PRO A 206 23.93 -2.04 -2.29
CA PRO A 206 23.36 -1.47 -3.52
C PRO A 206 21.94 -1.93 -3.77
N VAL A 207 21.65 -3.23 -3.58
CA VAL A 207 20.32 -3.82 -3.78
C VAL A 207 19.34 -3.25 -2.75
N ARG A 208 19.75 -3.19 -1.48
CA ARG A 208 18.93 -2.60 -0.41
C ARG A 208 18.59 -1.15 -0.70
N ARG A 209 19.57 -0.32 -1.14
CA ARG A 209 19.31 1.08 -1.49
C ARG A 209 18.36 1.21 -2.68
N ALA A 210 18.50 0.36 -3.71
CA ALA A 210 17.60 0.36 -4.85
C ALA A 210 16.15 0.03 -4.44
N LEU A 211 15.95 -0.98 -3.60
CA LEU A 211 14.63 -1.34 -3.06
C LEU A 211 14.04 -0.24 -2.18
N ILE A 212 14.85 0.42 -1.34
CA ILE A 212 14.42 1.56 -0.52
C ILE A 212 14.03 2.75 -1.43
N ALA A 213 14.81 3.05 -2.46
CA ALA A 213 14.50 4.11 -3.41
C ALA A 213 13.19 3.85 -4.17
N GLU A 214 12.95 2.59 -4.57
CA GLU A 214 11.70 2.15 -5.19
C GLU A 214 10.52 2.33 -4.23
N ALA A 215 10.63 1.82 -3.00
CA ALA A 215 9.61 1.94 -1.96
C ALA A 215 9.34 3.41 -1.56
N ALA A 216 10.36 4.25 -1.55
CA ALA A 216 10.25 5.69 -1.30
C ALA A 216 9.69 6.48 -2.50
N GLY A 217 9.45 5.82 -3.62
CA GLY A 217 8.94 6.50 -4.81
C GLY A 217 9.95 7.37 -5.54
N LEU A 218 11.25 7.13 -5.35
CA LEU A 218 12.35 7.94 -5.89
C LEU A 218 12.96 7.36 -7.17
N SER A 219 12.41 6.27 -7.69
CA SER A 219 12.89 5.57 -8.88
C SER A 219 11.90 5.64 -10.04
N GLY A 220 12.38 5.31 -11.25
CA GLY A 220 11.59 5.32 -12.47
C GLY A 220 11.46 6.69 -13.12
N ASP A 221 10.56 6.80 -14.09
CA ASP A 221 10.26 8.06 -14.80
C ASP A 221 9.29 8.91 -13.97
N LEU A 222 9.89 9.71 -13.07
CA LEU A 222 9.13 10.54 -12.13
C LEU A 222 8.65 11.84 -12.80
N PRO A 223 7.37 12.22 -12.57
CA PRO A 223 6.85 13.53 -12.96
C PRO A 223 7.64 14.69 -12.33
N ALA A 224 7.64 15.83 -13.02
CA ALA A 224 8.39 17.04 -12.61
C ALA A 224 8.05 17.49 -11.18
N LEU A 225 6.76 17.42 -10.79
CA LEU A 225 6.33 17.78 -9.43
C LEU A 225 7.00 16.93 -8.35
N LEU A 226 7.21 15.64 -8.59
CA LEU A 226 7.90 14.76 -7.64
C LEU A 226 9.41 14.96 -7.60
N ARG A 227 9.96 15.71 -8.57
CA ARG A 227 11.35 16.17 -8.60
C ARG A 227 11.50 17.60 -8.05
N GLY A 228 10.44 18.18 -7.45
CA GLY A 228 10.44 19.56 -6.96
C GLY A 228 10.44 20.61 -8.08
N ARG A 229 10.05 20.24 -9.29
CA ARG A 229 10.03 21.13 -10.46
C ARG A 229 8.58 21.44 -10.86
N ARG A 230 8.37 22.62 -11.45
CA ARG A 230 7.07 22.97 -12.05
C ARG A 230 6.86 22.16 -13.33
N PRO A 231 5.62 21.64 -13.59
CA PRO A 231 5.29 20.89 -14.78
C PRO A 231 5.24 21.75 -16.05
#